data_3e87112b0a355a1e74700a85a9107e3b
#
_entry.id   3e87112b0a355a1e74700a85a9107e3b
#
_cell.length_a   1.000
_cell.length_b   1.000
_cell.length_c   1.000
_cell.angle_alpha   90.00
_cell.angle_beta   90.00
_cell.angle_gamma   90.00
#
_symmetry.space_group_name_H-M   'P 1'
#
loop_
_entity.id
_entity.type
_entity.pdbx_description
1 polymer ?
#
loop_
_entity_poly.entity_id
_entity_poly.type
_entity_poly.pdbx_seq_one_letter_code
_entity_poly.pdbx_strand_id
1 'polypeptide(L)'
;MQHSPLLIVDDEQAILQMLQTILSKEGFTHIDVTKTAEGAIQLCKSKQYDVILLDVMLPGEDGFDVCPKIRAISDATIFFLTARTSDLDKLSGFAVGADDYITKPFNPLEVVARIKAHLRRKQGRTAHRQKTYYDDGNIRINTLSAEVMLKGKKVTLPAQVYQLLLFFCQHPNQVFSKSQLYEQVWGEEYLGEDNTVMVHIRKLREQIEENPSMPCYVITVRGLGYKFIPNGKSHANT
;
A
#
# COMPACT_ATOMS: atom_id res chain seq x y z
N MET A 1 14.34 -4.58 4.98
CA MET A 1 13.74 -5.64 4.13
C MET A 1 14.38 -7.01 4.36
N GLN A 2 15.71 -7.13 4.50
CA GLN A 2 16.38 -8.43 4.69
C GLN A 2 15.98 -9.18 5.97
N HIS A 3 15.47 -8.51 6.97
CA HIS A 3 15.06 -9.08 8.26
C HIS A 3 13.54 -9.24 8.43
N SER A 4 12.75 -8.98 7.39
CA SER A 4 11.29 -9.15 7.45
C SER A 4 10.93 -10.63 7.49
N PRO A 5 10.30 -11.14 8.58
CA PRO A 5 9.91 -12.53 8.69
C PRO A 5 8.78 -12.86 7.71
N LEU A 6 8.95 -13.95 6.98
CA LEU A 6 7.98 -14.47 6.02
C LEU A 6 7.49 -15.84 6.43
N LEU A 7 6.22 -16.13 6.18
CA LEU A 7 5.63 -17.46 6.28
C LEU A 7 5.10 -17.89 4.91
N ILE A 8 5.39 -19.14 4.53
CA ILE A 8 4.85 -19.75 3.31
C ILE A 8 4.02 -20.96 3.72
N VAL A 9 2.78 -21.00 3.28
CA VAL A 9 1.80 -22.03 3.57
C VAL A 9 1.31 -22.62 2.26
N ASP A 10 1.73 -23.85 1.95
CA ASP A 10 1.36 -24.55 0.71
C ASP A 10 1.59 -26.06 0.95
N ASP A 11 0.69 -26.93 0.53
CA ASP A 11 0.84 -28.38 0.72
C ASP A 11 1.87 -28.98 -0.25
N GLU A 12 2.13 -28.30 -1.38
CA GLU A 12 3.09 -28.74 -2.40
C GLU A 12 4.53 -28.43 -1.97
N GLN A 13 5.30 -29.48 -1.65
CA GLN A 13 6.71 -29.36 -1.26
C GLN A 13 7.56 -28.63 -2.31
N ALA A 14 7.25 -28.82 -3.60
CA ALA A 14 7.98 -28.18 -4.70
C ALA A 14 7.80 -26.66 -4.69
N ILE A 15 6.59 -26.16 -4.41
CA ILE A 15 6.29 -24.74 -4.30
C ILE A 15 7.00 -24.12 -3.08
N LEU A 16 6.94 -24.79 -1.93
CA LEU A 16 7.63 -24.33 -0.71
C LEU A 16 9.14 -24.18 -0.96
N GLN A 17 9.78 -25.19 -1.54
CA GLN A 17 11.22 -25.18 -1.84
C GLN A 17 11.61 -24.12 -2.86
N MET A 18 10.82 -23.98 -3.91
CA MET A 18 11.04 -22.99 -4.97
C MET A 18 10.95 -21.56 -4.38
N LEU A 19 9.87 -21.24 -3.66
CA LEU A 19 9.67 -19.92 -3.07
C LEU A 19 10.73 -19.63 -2.00
N GLN A 20 11.04 -20.59 -1.11
CA GLN A 20 12.09 -20.44 -0.12
C GLN A 20 13.45 -20.16 -0.76
N THR A 21 13.79 -20.89 -1.83
CA THR A 21 15.06 -20.71 -2.54
C THR A 21 15.17 -19.34 -3.18
N ILE A 22 14.12 -18.89 -3.90
CA ILE A 22 14.17 -17.60 -4.59
C ILE A 22 14.16 -16.44 -3.61
N LEU A 23 13.32 -16.50 -2.56
CA LEU A 23 13.26 -15.47 -1.53
C LEU A 23 14.58 -15.37 -0.75
N SER A 24 15.24 -16.49 -0.45
CA SER A 24 16.58 -16.49 0.16
C SER A 24 17.62 -15.84 -0.73
N LYS A 25 17.62 -16.13 -2.04
CA LYS A 25 18.50 -15.47 -3.03
C LYS A 25 18.27 -13.97 -3.11
N GLU A 26 17.03 -13.53 -2.90
CA GLU A 26 16.63 -12.12 -2.92
C GLU A 26 16.85 -11.40 -1.57
N GLY A 27 17.51 -12.09 -0.63
CA GLY A 27 18.01 -11.52 0.62
C GLY A 27 17.06 -11.64 1.82
N PHE A 28 15.98 -12.43 1.74
CA PHE A 28 15.16 -12.72 2.91
C PHE A 28 15.79 -13.83 3.74
N THR A 29 16.05 -13.55 5.01
CA THR A 29 16.78 -14.46 5.92
C THR A 29 15.90 -15.22 6.92
N HIS A 30 14.66 -14.78 7.10
CA HIS A 30 13.72 -15.36 8.05
C HIS A 30 12.48 -15.86 7.31
N ILE A 31 12.53 -17.12 6.86
CA ILE A 31 11.47 -17.74 6.08
C ILE A 31 11.07 -19.04 6.77
N ASP A 32 9.88 -19.07 7.36
CA ASP A 32 9.27 -20.29 7.87
C ASP A 32 8.34 -20.87 6.80
N VAL A 33 8.18 -22.18 6.80
CA VAL A 33 7.30 -22.90 5.88
C VAL A 33 6.42 -23.90 6.62
N THR A 34 5.20 -24.09 6.18
CA THR A 34 4.30 -25.13 6.68
C THR A 34 3.39 -25.63 5.57
N LYS A 35 2.87 -26.85 5.73
CA LYS A 35 1.98 -27.49 4.75
C LYS A 35 0.51 -27.49 5.16
N THR A 36 0.20 -27.01 6.36
CA THR A 36 -1.14 -27.14 6.94
C THR A 36 -1.63 -25.83 7.53
N ALA A 37 -2.93 -25.68 7.57
CA ALA A 37 -3.63 -24.58 8.21
C ALA A 37 -3.29 -24.46 9.70
N GLU A 38 -3.30 -25.60 10.42
CA GLU A 38 -2.98 -25.62 11.84
C GLU A 38 -1.56 -25.18 12.11
N GLY A 39 -0.60 -25.63 11.27
CA GLY A 39 0.80 -25.22 11.35
C GLY A 39 0.96 -23.72 11.17
N ALA A 40 0.23 -23.13 10.21
CA ALA A 40 0.23 -21.69 9.97
C ALA A 40 -0.29 -20.91 11.19
N ILE A 41 -1.42 -21.34 11.76
CA ILE A 41 -2.00 -20.70 12.95
C ILE A 41 -1.07 -20.83 14.16
N GLN A 42 -0.44 -21.98 14.38
CA GLN A 42 0.51 -22.17 15.48
C GLN A 42 1.75 -21.29 15.34
N LEU A 43 2.31 -21.20 14.13
CA LEU A 43 3.43 -20.31 13.83
C LEU A 43 3.06 -18.84 14.06
N CYS A 44 1.90 -18.40 13.62
CA CYS A 44 1.42 -17.03 13.84
C CYS A 44 1.14 -16.69 15.30
N LYS A 45 0.82 -17.70 16.16
CA LYS A 45 0.71 -17.51 17.61
C LYS A 45 2.06 -17.34 18.30
N SER A 46 3.11 -17.97 17.77
CA SER A 46 4.44 -17.99 18.38
C SER A 46 5.38 -16.91 17.84
N LYS A 47 5.15 -16.43 16.62
CA LYS A 47 5.99 -15.46 15.92
C LYS A 47 5.17 -14.42 15.20
N GLN A 48 5.75 -13.23 15.04
CA GLN A 48 5.18 -12.20 14.18
C GLN A 48 5.79 -12.29 12.78
N TYR A 49 4.94 -12.23 11.76
CA TYR A 49 5.35 -12.20 10.36
C TYR A 49 5.01 -10.86 9.72
N ASP A 50 5.81 -10.46 8.76
CA ASP A 50 5.53 -9.27 7.93
C ASP A 50 4.67 -9.63 6.73
N VAL A 51 4.90 -10.81 6.14
CA VAL A 51 4.13 -11.31 4.99
C VAL A 51 3.87 -12.80 5.17
N ILE A 52 2.68 -13.22 4.79
CA ILE A 52 2.24 -14.62 4.73
C ILE A 52 1.80 -14.91 3.30
N LEU A 53 2.43 -15.88 2.65
CA LEU A 53 1.95 -16.48 1.42
C LEU A 53 1.08 -17.67 1.80
N LEU A 54 -0.20 -17.64 1.46
CA LEU A 54 -1.18 -18.65 1.89
C LEU A 54 -1.85 -19.29 0.67
N ASP A 55 -1.62 -20.58 0.48
CA ASP A 55 -2.40 -21.31 -0.51
C ASP A 55 -3.88 -21.34 -0.11
N VAL A 56 -4.74 -21.13 -1.10
CA VAL A 56 -6.18 -21.26 -0.93
C VAL A 56 -6.58 -22.73 -0.81
N MET A 57 -5.93 -23.62 -1.54
CA MET A 57 -6.30 -25.04 -1.62
C MET A 57 -5.44 -25.90 -0.69
N LEU A 58 -5.65 -25.75 0.63
CA LEU A 58 -4.97 -26.59 1.62
C LEU A 58 -5.77 -27.86 1.91
N PRO A 59 -5.09 -29.00 2.19
CA PRO A 59 -5.78 -30.20 2.61
C PRO A 59 -6.52 -30.02 3.94
N GLY A 60 -7.80 -30.32 3.96
CA GLY A 60 -8.63 -30.29 5.16
C GLY A 60 -9.28 -28.96 5.50
N GLU A 61 -8.68 -27.82 5.13
CA GLU A 61 -9.27 -26.50 5.40
C GLU A 61 -8.93 -25.51 4.27
N ASP A 62 -9.93 -24.81 3.73
CA ASP A 62 -9.74 -23.81 2.69
C ASP A 62 -8.97 -22.58 3.26
N GLY A 63 -8.02 -22.05 2.49
CA GLY A 63 -7.27 -20.85 2.87
C GLY A 63 -8.16 -19.64 3.15
N PHE A 64 -9.35 -19.56 2.55
CA PHE A 64 -10.35 -18.54 2.87
C PHE A 64 -10.89 -18.68 4.31
N ASP A 65 -11.00 -19.89 4.85
CA ASP A 65 -11.45 -20.12 6.22
C ASP A 65 -10.30 -19.91 7.23
N VAL A 66 -9.06 -20.11 6.79
CA VAL A 66 -7.85 -19.90 7.59
C VAL A 66 -7.50 -18.41 7.74
N CYS A 67 -7.70 -17.63 6.69
CA CYS A 67 -7.32 -16.22 6.66
C CYS A 67 -7.92 -15.39 7.82
N PRO A 68 -9.22 -15.45 8.13
CA PRO A 68 -9.80 -14.76 9.28
C PRO A 68 -9.21 -15.18 10.63
N LYS A 69 -8.85 -16.47 10.77
CA LYS A 69 -8.22 -16.99 11.99
C LYS A 69 -6.81 -16.42 12.19
N ILE A 70 -6.05 -16.29 11.08
CA ILE A 70 -4.74 -15.64 11.09
C ILE A 70 -4.91 -14.14 11.38
N ARG A 71 -5.88 -13.48 10.77
CA ARG A 71 -6.16 -12.05 11.00
C ARG A 71 -6.51 -11.71 12.43
N ALA A 72 -7.15 -12.61 13.16
CA ALA A 72 -7.46 -12.42 14.57
C ALA A 72 -6.22 -12.36 15.47
N ILE A 73 -5.05 -12.82 15.00
CA ILE A 73 -3.82 -12.94 15.79
C ILE A 73 -2.59 -12.30 15.12
N SER A 74 -2.71 -11.79 13.89
CA SER A 74 -1.58 -11.27 13.11
C SER A 74 -2.00 -10.14 12.18
N ASP A 75 -1.19 -9.06 12.17
CA ASP A 75 -1.29 -7.93 11.23
C ASP A 75 -0.38 -8.12 9.99
N ALA A 76 0.05 -9.36 9.72
CA ALA A 76 0.88 -9.67 8.57
C ALA A 76 0.14 -9.36 7.26
N THR A 77 0.85 -8.94 6.23
CA THR A 77 0.30 -8.87 4.88
C THR A 77 0.06 -10.27 4.35
N ILE A 78 -1.18 -10.61 3.98
CA ILE A 78 -1.55 -11.95 3.48
C ILE A 78 -1.74 -11.90 1.96
N PHE A 79 -0.95 -12.70 1.24
CA PHE A 79 -1.11 -12.95 -0.19
C PHE A 79 -1.66 -14.36 -0.39
N PHE A 80 -2.79 -14.46 -1.04
CA PHE A 80 -3.27 -15.76 -1.47
C PHE A 80 -2.51 -16.26 -2.72
N LEU A 81 -2.11 -17.52 -2.68
CA LEU A 81 -1.68 -18.29 -3.85
C LEU A 81 -2.87 -19.14 -4.29
N THR A 82 -3.36 -18.99 -5.52
CA THR A 82 -4.59 -19.69 -5.92
C THR A 82 -4.60 -20.11 -7.39
N ALA A 83 -5.14 -21.29 -7.64
CA ALA A 83 -5.49 -21.73 -8.99
C ALA A 83 -6.85 -21.17 -9.47
N ARG A 84 -7.64 -20.55 -8.55
CA ARG A 84 -8.94 -19.97 -8.87
C ARG A 84 -8.76 -18.62 -9.54
N THR A 85 -9.34 -18.45 -10.73
CA THR A 85 -9.16 -17.26 -11.57
C THR A 85 -10.42 -16.41 -11.68
N SER A 86 -11.56 -16.87 -11.11
CA SER A 86 -12.81 -16.13 -11.23
C SER A 86 -12.79 -14.82 -10.41
N ASP A 87 -13.44 -13.80 -10.94
CA ASP A 87 -13.54 -12.50 -10.25
C ASP A 87 -14.36 -12.62 -8.95
N LEU A 88 -15.30 -13.57 -8.87
CA LEU A 88 -16.06 -13.85 -7.65
C LEU A 88 -15.18 -14.45 -6.54
N ASP A 89 -14.23 -15.33 -6.89
CA ASP A 89 -13.28 -15.88 -5.92
C ASP A 89 -12.34 -14.79 -5.37
N LYS A 90 -11.88 -13.87 -6.23
CA LYS A 90 -11.06 -12.73 -5.81
C LYS A 90 -11.82 -11.78 -4.88
N LEU A 91 -13.06 -11.45 -5.22
CA LEU A 91 -13.93 -10.59 -4.38
C LEU A 91 -14.20 -11.24 -3.02
N SER A 92 -14.49 -12.56 -2.99
CA SER A 92 -14.67 -13.31 -1.75
C SER A 92 -13.44 -13.26 -0.85
N GLY A 93 -12.25 -13.41 -1.43
CA GLY A 93 -11.03 -13.40 -0.65
C GLY A 93 -10.63 -12.01 -0.13
N PHE A 94 -10.85 -10.92 -0.86
CA PHE A 94 -10.69 -9.59 -0.30
C PHE A 94 -11.66 -9.33 0.87
N ALA A 95 -12.88 -9.87 0.79
CA ALA A 95 -13.86 -9.78 1.88
C ALA A 95 -13.41 -10.52 3.16
N VAL A 96 -12.63 -11.60 3.04
CA VAL A 96 -12.09 -12.35 4.20
C VAL A 96 -10.75 -11.81 4.72
N GLY A 97 -10.21 -10.74 4.12
CA GLY A 97 -9.08 -10.01 4.69
C GLY A 97 -7.71 -10.24 4.04
N ALA A 98 -7.63 -10.77 2.82
CA ALA A 98 -6.39 -10.80 2.05
C ALA A 98 -5.99 -9.41 1.54
N ASP A 99 -4.69 -9.18 1.38
CA ASP A 99 -4.14 -7.93 0.88
C ASP A 99 -3.81 -8.00 -0.62
N ASP A 100 -3.55 -9.19 -1.17
CA ASP A 100 -3.25 -9.41 -2.59
C ASP A 100 -3.50 -10.87 -3.01
N TYR A 101 -3.55 -11.11 -4.32
CA TYR A 101 -3.75 -12.41 -4.96
C TYR A 101 -2.68 -12.69 -6.00
N ILE A 102 -2.18 -13.92 -6.01
CA ILE A 102 -1.23 -14.42 -7.00
C ILE A 102 -1.81 -15.71 -7.57
N THR A 103 -2.11 -15.69 -8.87
CA THR A 103 -2.71 -16.87 -9.54
C THR A 103 -1.64 -17.88 -9.94
N LYS A 104 -1.87 -19.16 -9.62
CA LYS A 104 -1.08 -20.29 -10.12
C LYS A 104 -1.47 -20.62 -11.57
N PRO A 105 -0.51 -20.89 -12.51
CA PRO A 105 0.94 -20.84 -12.29
C PRO A 105 1.47 -19.40 -12.27
N PHE A 106 2.40 -19.10 -11.36
CA PHE A 106 2.99 -17.78 -11.21
C PHE A 106 4.49 -17.78 -11.52
N ASN A 107 5.00 -16.61 -11.86
CA ASN A 107 6.44 -16.38 -11.92
C ASN A 107 6.96 -16.10 -10.50
N PRO A 108 7.92 -16.88 -9.96
CA PRO A 108 8.47 -16.64 -8.62
C PRO A 108 9.05 -15.23 -8.41
N LEU A 109 9.60 -14.61 -9.46
CA LEU A 109 10.10 -13.23 -9.40
C LEU A 109 8.96 -12.21 -9.25
N GLU A 110 7.77 -12.50 -9.78
CA GLU A 110 6.58 -11.68 -9.54
C GLU A 110 6.20 -11.69 -8.06
N VAL A 111 6.19 -12.87 -7.42
CA VAL A 111 5.94 -13.01 -5.98
C VAL A 111 6.92 -12.13 -5.18
N VAL A 112 8.22 -12.23 -5.50
CA VAL A 112 9.26 -11.40 -4.87
C VAL A 112 8.99 -9.91 -5.06
N ALA A 113 8.65 -9.49 -6.29
CA ALA A 113 8.40 -8.08 -6.59
C ALA A 113 7.20 -7.53 -5.78
N ARG A 114 6.11 -8.31 -5.69
CA ARG A 114 4.93 -7.97 -4.89
C ARG A 114 5.24 -7.88 -3.41
N ILE A 115 5.95 -8.85 -2.84
CA ILE A 115 6.42 -8.83 -1.44
C ILE A 115 7.26 -7.57 -1.17
N LYS A 116 8.25 -7.30 -2.02
CA LYS A 116 9.11 -6.11 -1.87
C LYS A 116 8.31 -4.81 -1.96
N ALA A 117 7.32 -4.73 -2.84
CA ALA A 117 6.45 -3.56 -2.97
C ALA A 117 5.60 -3.33 -1.70
N HIS A 118 5.02 -4.39 -1.14
CA HIS A 118 4.27 -4.32 0.12
C HIS A 118 5.14 -3.97 1.33
N LEU A 119 6.32 -4.57 1.44
CA LEU A 119 7.26 -4.26 2.52
C LEU A 119 7.78 -2.84 2.44
N ARG A 120 8.05 -2.30 1.24
CA ARG A 120 8.39 -0.87 1.07
C ARG A 120 7.28 0.04 1.55
N ARG A 121 6.02 -0.28 1.20
CA ARG A 121 4.85 0.48 1.69
C ARG A 121 4.74 0.40 3.20
N LYS A 122 4.93 -0.78 3.79
CA LYS A 122 4.91 -0.99 5.24
C LYS A 122 6.08 -0.27 5.94
N GLN A 123 7.29 -0.30 5.39
CA GLN A 123 8.46 0.42 5.92
C GLN A 123 8.37 1.93 5.70
N GLY A 124 7.83 2.39 4.58
CA GLY A 124 7.46 3.79 4.39
C GLY A 124 6.40 4.24 5.39
N ARG A 125 5.48 3.35 5.78
CA ARG A 125 4.50 3.58 6.87
C ARG A 125 5.09 3.48 8.27
N THR A 126 6.20 2.74 8.50
CA THR A 126 6.87 2.63 9.81
C THR A 126 7.98 3.67 9.98
N ALA A 127 8.63 4.12 8.92
CA ALA A 127 9.49 5.30 8.94
C ALA A 127 8.65 6.60 9.07
N HIS A 128 7.45 6.62 8.53
CA HIS A 128 6.35 7.43 8.98
C HIS A 128 5.50 6.56 9.94
N ARG A 129 5.87 6.48 11.23
CA ARG A 129 4.90 6.30 12.32
C ARG A 129 3.64 6.98 11.83
N GLN A 130 2.53 6.26 11.60
CA GLN A 130 1.28 6.91 11.19
C GLN A 130 1.12 8.09 12.12
N LYS A 131 1.50 9.27 11.66
CA LYS A 131 1.01 10.46 12.29
C LYS A 131 -0.48 10.36 12.02
N THR A 132 -1.21 9.89 13.02
CA THR A 132 -2.67 9.95 13.01
C THR A 132 -3.12 11.38 12.74
N TYR A 133 -2.13 12.25 12.56
CA TYR A 133 -2.27 13.67 12.43
C TYR A 133 -1.11 14.25 11.63
N TYR A 134 -1.40 14.86 10.49
CA TYR A 134 -0.49 15.73 9.77
C TYR A 134 -0.77 17.17 10.19
N ASP A 135 0.26 17.93 10.49
CA ASP A 135 0.15 19.36 10.82
C ASP A 135 1.40 20.07 10.32
N ASP A 136 1.22 21.01 9.41
CA ASP A 136 2.26 21.93 8.95
C ASP A 136 2.05 23.37 9.47
N GLY A 137 1.09 23.55 10.39
CA GLY A 137 0.66 24.84 10.92
C GLY A 137 -0.53 25.45 10.18
N ASN A 138 -0.70 25.18 8.89
CA ASN A 138 -1.82 25.66 8.09
C ASN A 138 -2.78 24.54 7.71
N ILE A 139 -2.25 23.39 7.27
CA ILE A 139 -3.03 22.21 6.94
C ILE A 139 -2.88 21.18 8.05
N ARG A 140 -4.00 20.72 8.57
CA ARG A 140 -4.10 19.66 9.57
C ARG A 140 -4.97 18.55 9.04
N ILE A 141 -4.49 17.32 9.10
CA ILE A 141 -5.24 16.14 8.66
C ILE A 141 -5.25 15.12 9.79
N ASN A 142 -6.44 14.78 10.27
CA ASN A 142 -6.62 13.60 11.10
C ASN A 142 -6.89 12.41 10.20
N THR A 143 -5.94 11.46 10.10
CA THR A 143 -6.05 10.33 9.19
C THR A 143 -7.03 9.27 9.66
N LEU A 144 -7.40 9.26 10.96
CA LEU A 144 -8.39 8.32 11.50
C LEU A 144 -9.82 8.74 11.17
N SER A 145 -10.11 10.05 11.30
CA SER A 145 -11.44 10.60 11.00
C SER A 145 -11.57 11.14 9.56
N ALA A 146 -10.49 11.13 8.79
CA ALA A 146 -10.38 11.78 7.48
C ALA A 146 -10.77 13.29 7.51
N GLU A 147 -10.60 13.94 8.64
CA GLU A 147 -10.86 15.38 8.79
C GLU A 147 -9.68 16.20 8.31
N VAL A 148 -9.99 17.22 7.52
CA VAL A 148 -9.01 18.19 7.03
C VAL A 148 -9.38 19.58 7.58
N MET A 149 -8.39 20.24 8.17
CA MET A 149 -8.49 21.63 8.62
C MET A 149 -7.48 22.48 7.84
N LEU A 150 -7.94 23.58 7.29
CA LEU A 150 -7.09 24.59 6.64
C LEU A 150 -7.19 25.90 7.43
N LYS A 151 -6.06 26.37 7.96
CA LYS A 151 -6.00 27.60 8.80
C LYS A 151 -7.09 27.63 9.89
N GLY A 152 -7.33 26.47 10.53
CA GLY A 152 -8.32 26.32 11.61
C GLY A 152 -9.77 26.16 11.13
N LYS A 153 -10.06 26.16 9.83
CA LYS A 153 -11.40 25.92 9.29
C LYS A 153 -11.49 24.49 8.71
N LYS A 154 -12.59 23.79 8.98
CA LYS A 154 -12.85 22.46 8.41
C LYS A 154 -13.11 22.57 6.91
N VAL A 155 -12.41 21.74 6.14
CA VAL A 155 -12.56 21.62 4.68
C VAL A 155 -13.06 20.23 4.35
N THR A 156 -14.11 20.13 3.54
CA THR A 156 -14.65 18.85 3.07
C THR A 156 -14.09 18.58 1.68
N LEU A 157 -13.35 17.49 1.52
CA LEU A 157 -12.76 17.08 0.27
C LEU A 157 -13.47 15.82 -0.28
N PRO A 158 -13.70 15.72 -1.59
CA PRO A 158 -14.04 14.46 -2.21
C PRO A 158 -12.94 13.42 -1.96
N ALA A 159 -13.30 12.13 -1.88
CA ALA A 159 -12.40 11.05 -1.47
C ALA A 159 -11.05 11.05 -2.23
N GLN A 160 -11.08 11.16 -3.55
CA GLN A 160 -9.87 11.17 -4.37
C GLN A 160 -9.01 12.43 -4.18
N VAL A 161 -9.64 13.58 -3.93
CA VAL A 161 -8.92 14.83 -3.64
C VAL A 161 -8.27 14.75 -2.25
N TYR A 162 -8.93 14.12 -1.28
CA TYR A 162 -8.36 13.82 0.03
C TYR A 162 -7.14 12.90 -0.07
N GLN A 163 -7.23 11.81 -0.84
CA GLN A 163 -6.09 10.89 -1.04
C GLN A 163 -4.90 11.59 -1.69
N LEU A 164 -5.17 12.44 -2.69
CA LEU A 164 -4.13 13.23 -3.35
C LEU A 164 -3.46 14.22 -2.38
N LEU A 165 -4.24 14.92 -1.54
CA LEU A 165 -3.70 15.81 -0.52
C LEU A 165 -2.86 15.03 0.50
N LEU A 166 -3.37 13.90 0.99
CA LEU A 166 -2.68 13.05 1.96
C LEU A 166 -1.35 12.54 1.40
N PHE A 167 -1.34 12.10 0.14
CA PHE A 167 -0.13 11.68 -0.55
C PHE A 167 0.91 12.82 -0.61
N PHE A 168 0.51 14.01 -0.99
CA PHE A 168 1.39 15.18 -1.03
C PHE A 168 1.93 15.57 0.36
N CYS A 169 1.09 15.52 1.38
CA CYS A 169 1.50 15.80 2.77
C CYS A 169 2.51 14.78 3.29
N GLN A 170 2.44 13.54 2.82
CA GLN A 170 3.40 12.48 3.16
C GLN A 170 4.74 12.62 2.39
N HIS A 171 4.75 13.35 1.27
CA HIS A 171 5.92 13.52 0.40
C HIS A 171 6.22 15.01 0.13
N PRO A 172 6.44 15.82 1.17
CA PRO A 172 6.67 17.24 1.01
C PRO A 172 7.93 17.53 0.21
N ASN A 173 7.88 18.58 -0.59
CA ASN A 173 8.97 19.08 -1.44
C ASN A 173 9.48 18.11 -2.53
N GLN A 174 8.83 16.96 -2.72
CA GLN A 174 9.15 16.05 -3.82
C GLN A 174 8.33 16.39 -5.06
N VAL A 175 8.95 16.21 -6.24
CA VAL A 175 8.27 16.39 -7.54
C VAL A 175 7.78 15.04 -8.02
N PHE A 176 6.52 14.97 -8.45
CA PHE A 176 5.89 13.78 -9.01
C PHE A 176 5.34 14.10 -10.39
N SER A 177 5.63 13.23 -11.35
CA SER A 177 5.00 13.30 -12.66
C SER A 177 3.49 12.95 -12.57
N LYS A 178 2.74 13.24 -13.61
CA LYS A 178 1.31 12.89 -13.68
C LYS A 178 1.11 11.38 -13.58
N SER A 179 1.92 10.58 -14.27
CA SER A 179 1.87 9.13 -14.21
C SER A 179 2.16 8.60 -12.80
N GLN A 180 3.21 9.11 -12.16
CA GLN A 180 3.53 8.74 -10.77
C GLN A 180 2.40 9.08 -9.79
N LEU A 181 1.78 10.26 -9.91
CA LEU A 181 0.64 10.64 -9.08
C LEU A 181 -0.56 9.73 -9.33
N TYR A 182 -0.84 9.40 -10.59
CA TYR A 182 -1.93 8.52 -10.95
C TYR A 182 -1.74 7.13 -10.31
N GLU A 183 -0.60 6.49 -10.55
CA GLU A 183 -0.27 5.17 -10.00
C GLU A 183 -0.28 5.13 -8.47
N GLN A 184 0.26 6.18 -7.82
CA GLN A 184 0.39 6.20 -6.36
C GLN A 184 -0.93 6.51 -5.64
N VAL A 185 -1.81 7.30 -6.25
CA VAL A 185 -3.05 7.77 -5.61
C VAL A 185 -4.26 6.92 -6.03
N TRP A 186 -4.31 6.45 -7.29
CA TRP A 186 -5.43 5.66 -7.82
C TRP A 186 -5.13 4.15 -7.88
N GLY A 187 -3.85 3.74 -7.85
CA GLY A 187 -3.47 2.32 -7.77
C GLY A 187 -3.60 1.53 -9.08
N GLU A 188 -3.92 2.19 -10.18
CA GLU A 188 -4.07 1.60 -11.50
C GLU A 188 -2.88 1.94 -12.39
N GLU A 189 -2.59 1.10 -13.40
CA GLU A 189 -1.62 1.45 -14.44
C GLU A 189 -2.10 2.68 -15.20
N TYR A 190 -1.18 3.62 -15.41
CA TYR A 190 -1.47 4.85 -16.14
C TYR A 190 -1.73 4.54 -17.62
N LEU A 191 -2.99 4.52 -18.03
CA LEU A 191 -3.42 4.26 -19.39
C LEU A 191 -3.54 5.53 -20.28
N GLY A 192 -2.82 6.59 -19.91
CA GLY A 192 -2.62 7.74 -20.80
C GLY A 192 -3.70 8.82 -20.81
N GLU A 193 -4.71 8.76 -19.94
CA GLU A 193 -5.66 9.88 -19.81
C GLU A 193 -5.11 10.96 -18.87
N ASP A 194 -4.35 11.88 -19.45
CA ASP A 194 -3.68 12.99 -18.76
C ASP A 194 -4.61 13.92 -17.96
N ASN A 195 -5.91 13.87 -18.21
CA ASN A 195 -6.86 14.83 -17.66
C ASN A 195 -7.26 14.54 -16.21
N THR A 196 -7.28 13.28 -15.78
CA THR A 196 -7.74 12.89 -14.43
C THR A 196 -6.93 13.55 -13.33
N VAL A 197 -5.60 13.48 -13.41
CA VAL A 197 -4.71 14.10 -12.42
C VAL A 197 -4.87 15.61 -12.42
N MET A 198 -4.92 16.24 -13.62
CA MET A 198 -5.07 17.69 -13.74
C MET A 198 -6.37 18.21 -13.15
N VAL A 199 -7.48 17.49 -13.37
CA VAL A 199 -8.79 17.84 -12.80
C VAL A 199 -8.74 17.76 -11.26
N HIS A 200 -8.10 16.73 -10.69
CA HIS A 200 -8.01 16.58 -9.25
C HIS A 200 -7.03 17.59 -8.62
N ILE A 201 -5.92 17.90 -9.28
CA ILE A 201 -5.01 19.00 -8.86
C ILE A 201 -5.77 20.33 -8.85
N ARG A 202 -6.56 20.61 -9.89
CA ARG A 202 -7.38 21.83 -9.94
C ARG A 202 -8.39 21.86 -8.77
N LYS A 203 -9.16 20.79 -8.56
CA LYS A 203 -10.11 20.66 -7.44
C LYS A 203 -9.42 20.81 -6.09
N LEU A 204 -8.23 20.22 -5.92
CA LEU A 204 -7.46 20.36 -4.69
C LEU A 204 -7.08 21.82 -4.47
N ARG A 205 -6.54 22.51 -5.48
CA ARG A 205 -6.19 23.93 -5.39
C ARG A 205 -7.40 24.81 -5.04
N GLU A 206 -8.55 24.55 -5.65
CA GLU A 206 -9.80 25.28 -5.37
C GLU A 206 -10.21 25.16 -3.88
N GLN A 207 -9.76 24.14 -3.16
CA GLN A 207 -10.08 23.90 -1.76
C GLN A 207 -9.03 24.41 -0.79
N ILE A 208 -7.74 24.41 -1.16
CA ILE A 208 -6.66 24.72 -0.19
C ILE A 208 -5.87 25.98 -0.51
N GLU A 209 -5.96 26.52 -1.72
CA GLU A 209 -5.25 27.74 -2.12
C GLU A 209 -6.14 28.97 -1.97
N GLU A 210 -5.57 30.10 -1.60
CA GLU A 210 -6.27 31.38 -1.63
C GLU A 210 -6.55 31.83 -3.07
N ASN A 211 -5.61 31.59 -3.97
CA ASN A 211 -5.77 31.81 -5.42
C ASN A 211 -5.31 30.56 -6.18
N PRO A 212 -6.25 29.74 -6.68
CA PRO A 212 -5.91 28.51 -7.42
C PRO A 212 -5.04 28.72 -8.67
N SER A 213 -5.06 29.93 -9.25
CA SER A 213 -4.24 30.29 -10.41
C SER A 213 -2.81 30.69 -10.03
N MET A 214 -2.59 31.03 -8.75
CA MET A 214 -1.27 31.34 -8.18
C MET A 214 -1.01 30.46 -6.95
N PRO A 215 -0.89 29.14 -7.13
CA PRO A 215 -0.84 28.19 -6.01
C PRO A 215 0.45 28.33 -5.21
N CYS A 216 0.33 28.22 -3.87
CA CYS A 216 1.43 28.25 -2.93
C CYS A 216 1.73 26.85 -2.35
N TYR A 217 0.71 26.00 -2.23
CA TYR A 217 0.86 24.64 -1.69
C TYR A 217 1.18 23.62 -2.78
N VAL A 218 0.34 23.55 -3.83
CA VAL A 218 0.53 22.58 -4.91
C VAL A 218 1.03 23.29 -6.15
N ILE A 219 2.34 23.40 -6.30
CA ILE A 219 2.96 24.11 -7.42
C ILE A 219 3.18 23.21 -8.63
N THR A 220 3.10 23.77 -9.83
CA THR A 220 3.49 23.09 -11.06
C THR A 220 4.97 23.30 -11.32
N VAL A 221 5.71 22.20 -11.49
CA VAL A 221 7.10 22.20 -11.95
C VAL A 221 7.09 21.88 -13.44
N ARG A 222 7.31 22.91 -14.27
CA ARG A 222 7.19 22.82 -15.75
C ARG A 222 8.02 21.65 -16.28
N GLY A 223 7.40 20.81 -17.10
CA GLY A 223 8.01 19.63 -17.72
C GLY A 223 8.20 18.43 -16.81
N LEU A 224 8.03 18.56 -15.47
CA LEU A 224 8.28 17.50 -14.51
C LEU A 224 7.02 17.02 -13.77
N GLY A 225 6.04 17.92 -13.49
CA GLY A 225 4.84 17.54 -12.78
C GLY A 225 4.44 18.49 -11.65
N TYR A 226 4.15 17.95 -10.47
CA TYR A 226 3.63 18.71 -9.34
C TYR A 226 4.44 18.47 -8.07
N LYS A 227 4.50 19.48 -7.20
CA LYS A 227 5.19 19.45 -5.92
C LYS A 227 4.33 20.12 -4.84
N PHE A 228 4.28 19.54 -3.65
CA PHE A 228 3.64 20.13 -2.49
C PHE A 228 4.66 20.87 -1.61
N ILE A 229 4.32 22.09 -1.21
CA ILE A 229 5.12 22.93 -0.32
C ILE A 229 4.37 23.12 0.99
N PRO A 230 4.85 22.57 2.11
CA PRO A 230 4.24 22.80 3.43
C PRO A 230 4.18 24.28 3.77
N ASN A 231 3.12 24.68 4.49
CA ASN A 231 2.88 26.06 4.89
C ASN A 231 2.67 27.07 3.76
N GLY A 232 2.66 26.63 2.49
CA GLY A 232 2.58 27.54 1.35
C GLY A 232 3.75 28.53 1.27
N LYS A 233 4.85 28.27 1.98
CA LYS A 233 6.07 29.09 1.93
C LYS A 233 7.03 28.46 0.96
N SER A 234 7.12 29.02 -0.24
CA SER A 234 8.29 28.83 -1.09
C SER A 234 9.51 29.30 -0.29
N HIS A 235 10.52 28.47 -0.10
CA HIS A 235 11.86 28.97 0.18
C HIS A 235 12.32 29.70 -1.10
N ALA A 236 11.82 30.95 -1.27
CA ALA A 236 12.40 31.87 -2.21
C ALA A 236 13.69 32.39 -1.56
N ASN A 237 14.78 32.06 -2.22
CA ASN A 237 16.10 32.68 -2.13
C ASN A 237 17.01 32.40 -0.93
N THR A 238 18.01 31.65 -1.17
CA THR A 238 19.32 32.32 -1.31
C THR A 238 20.06 31.74 -2.49
#